data_415f7e0212ecd22f0352d846da665aec
#
_entry.id   415f7e0212ecd22f0352d846da665aec
#
_cell.length_a   1.000
_cell.length_b   1.000
_cell.length_c   1.000
_cell.angle_alpha   90.00
_cell.angle_beta   90.00
_cell.angle_gamma   90.00
#
_symmetry.space_group_name_H-M   'P 1'
#
loop_
_entity.id
_entity.type
_entity.pdbx_description
1 polymer ?
#
loop_
_entity_poly.entity_id
_entity_poly.type
_entity_poly.pdbx_seq_one_letter_code
_entity_poly.pdbx_strand_id
1 'polypeptide(L)'
;MLTKKQNLTREILTVILLLAAVAATEYWFFQLWRLDWHVPMFYGGDGIYWVGQVQRSYGELSGSLGWPFYEVAGRYDPNYDLIYDIFVWFVGLFTKDTGTVFNLYVLVIPFANALAGYAVFRMVGLRRWLSFGFGLTFGLTPYVQQRMAGHMMLAACEFVPFSVLLCLWCAEDEQFNRPGRGFFKNKRNWLALAMAWGIANNGAAYYPYFTCFFLCVTALCLILRDRRWRAGTSCVVTIAEIVAWMIPDFFPMMLGILNGQGSTLTNGVYRSPVGADIYSLRISSLLLSPNGFGLQKLANWMGRYFHVLATDEGPMYNENAYGYLGIVGIFGFLALLLMLLRSRDWKAGRTERPELGDRLWLLSRLNVMALLLATIAGFGGIIGIFVRFIRGYNRISPYIAFFALLAVGLALEKQLTRYTGRSRKALAAVAILLLGCGYWEQQGFFRPEYEKIQDKWYQDEAFMNEVEAAAGDGAMLFTLPYMKNFENGSLNNMWDYTLLRGPLHSKTLKFTYGAGYGTKNDLWYRETSELEPDAMVAELRTQGMTGIYLDLDGYPEYEQQSALAALTEAAGCGPEDVIHSGSGLLCYIPLGQE
;
A
#
# COMPACT_ATOMS: atom_id res chain seq x y z
N MET A 1 26.14 -15.57 -32.95
CA MET A 1 25.46 -15.81 -31.66
C MET A 1 26.39 -15.39 -30.51
N LEU A 2 25.86 -14.67 -29.51
CA LEU A 2 26.65 -14.31 -28.32
C LEU A 2 26.87 -15.55 -27.44
N THR A 3 28.04 -15.65 -26.79
CA THR A 3 28.27 -16.70 -25.81
C THR A 3 27.32 -16.54 -24.61
N LYS A 4 27.11 -17.63 -23.86
CA LYS A 4 26.27 -17.61 -22.63
C LYS A 4 26.77 -16.54 -21.64
N LYS A 5 28.09 -16.39 -21.52
CA LYS A 5 28.74 -15.37 -20.67
C LYS A 5 28.44 -13.95 -21.14
N GLN A 6 28.54 -13.67 -22.45
CA GLN A 6 28.20 -12.34 -23.01
C GLN A 6 26.72 -11.98 -22.85
N ASN A 7 25.83 -12.97 -22.93
CA ASN A 7 24.40 -12.76 -22.66
C ASN A 7 24.17 -12.39 -21.19
N LEU A 8 24.80 -13.09 -20.25
CA LEU A 8 24.70 -12.80 -18.82
C LEU A 8 25.23 -11.40 -18.49
N THR A 9 26.41 -11.04 -19.01
CA THR A 9 26.98 -9.69 -18.80
C THR A 9 26.03 -8.60 -19.28
N ARG A 10 25.38 -8.78 -20.43
CA ARG A 10 24.40 -7.82 -20.94
C ARG A 10 23.11 -7.75 -20.11
N GLU A 11 22.65 -8.86 -19.53
CA GLU A 11 21.52 -8.83 -18.58
C GLU A 11 21.90 -8.04 -17.34
N ILE A 12 23.04 -8.33 -16.72
CA ILE A 12 23.52 -7.61 -15.53
C ILE A 12 23.65 -6.10 -15.82
N LEU A 13 24.26 -5.73 -16.94
CA LEU A 13 24.39 -4.31 -17.32
C LEU A 13 23.03 -3.66 -17.50
N THR A 14 22.05 -4.35 -18.11
CA THR A 14 20.70 -3.80 -18.29
C THR A 14 19.99 -3.60 -16.95
N VAL A 15 20.16 -4.52 -16.00
CA VAL A 15 19.63 -4.38 -14.63
C VAL A 15 20.27 -3.20 -13.91
N ILE A 16 21.59 -3.05 -13.98
CA ILE A 16 22.30 -1.90 -13.38
C ILE A 16 21.77 -0.58 -13.97
N LEU A 17 21.60 -0.50 -15.30
CA LEU A 17 21.04 0.67 -15.94
C LEU A 17 19.59 0.94 -15.54
N LEU A 18 18.78 -0.11 -15.32
CA LEU A 18 17.41 0.03 -14.83
C LEU A 18 17.41 0.64 -13.43
N LEU A 19 18.21 0.10 -12.52
CA LEU A 19 18.33 0.63 -11.16
C LEU A 19 18.82 2.07 -11.16
N ALA A 20 19.83 2.37 -11.98
CA ALA A 20 20.33 3.75 -12.13
C ALA A 20 19.26 4.71 -12.68
N ALA A 21 18.41 4.26 -13.61
CA ALA A 21 17.31 5.05 -14.14
C ALA A 21 16.23 5.32 -13.08
N VAL A 22 15.87 4.31 -12.26
CA VAL A 22 14.95 4.49 -11.12
C VAL A 22 15.56 5.49 -10.12
N ALA A 23 16.81 5.28 -9.70
CA ALA A 23 17.49 6.18 -8.76
C ALA A 23 17.56 7.63 -9.26
N ALA A 24 17.88 7.84 -10.54
CA ALA A 24 17.92 9.16 -11.13
C ALA A 24 16.54 9.83 -11.16
N THR A 25 15.48 9.04 -11.40
CA THR A 25 14.10 9.53 -11.40
C THR A 25 13.68 9.96 -10.01
N GLU A 26 13.89 9.11 -8.99
CA GLU A 26 13.56 9.43 -7.61
C GLU A 26 14.35 10.64 -7.12
N TYR A 27 15.66 10.65 -7.36
CA TYR A 27 16.52 11.76 -6.97
C TYR A 27 15.97 13.08 -7.50
N TRP A 28 15.56 13.12 -8.79
CA TRP A 28 15.08 14.33 -9.43
C TRP A 28 13.65 14.69 -9.04
N PHE A 29 12.72 13.75 -9.10
CA PHE A 29 11.30 14.06 -8.88
C PHE A 29 10.96 14.23 -7.40
N PHE A 30 11.58 13.45 -6.51
CA PHE A 30 11.40 13.62 -5.07
C PHE A 30 12.34 14.65 -4.47
N GLN A 31 13.24 15.27 -5.26
CA GLN A 31 14.19 16.27 -4.78
C GLN A 31 15.00 15.76 -3.57
N LEU A 32 15.56 14.55 -3.66
CA LEU A 32 16.23 13.89 -2.54
C LEU A 32 17.41 14.67 -1.96
N TRP A 33 17.94 15.68 -2.68
CA TRP A 33 18.94 16.61 -2.14
C TRP A 33 18.42 17.54 -1.05
N ARG A 34 17.07 17.59 -0.80
CA ARG A 34 16.41 18.35 0.26
C ARG A 34 16.01 17.46 1.44
N LEU A 35 16.12 16.14 1.29
CA LEU A 35 15.71 15.18 2.30
C LEU A 35 16.68 15.21 3.48
N ASP A 36 16.16 15.45 4.66
CA ASP A 36 16.82 15.08 5.92
C ASP A 36 16.54 13.61 6.20
N TRP A 37 17.58 12.79 6.22
CA TRP A 37 17.43 11.34 6.39
C TRP A 37 16.89 10.93 7.75
N HIS A 38 17.09 11.76 8.79
CA HIS A 38 16.59 11.52 10.14
C HIS A 38 15.10 11.83 10.30
N VAL A 39 14.52 12.54 9.34
CA VAL A 39 13.10 12.91 9.30
C VAL A 39 12.36 12.07 8.28
N PRO A 40 11.26 11.40 8.65
CA PRO A 40 10.45 10.65 7.68
C PRO A 40 9.94 11.57 6.57
N MET A 41 10.11 11.17 5.30
CA MET A 41 9.66 11.98 4.17
C MET A 41 8.13 12.17 4.08
N PHE A 42 7.38 11.43 4.90
CA PHE A 42 5.93 11.55 5.07
C PHE A 42 5.60 11.51 6.55
N TYR A 43 5.07 12.60 7.11
CA TYR A 43 4.72 12.72 8.51
C TYR A 43 3.32 13.32 8.67
N GLY A 44 2.32 12.55 8.21
CA GLY A 44 0.90 12.90 8.27
C GLY A 44 0.03 11.72 7.87
N GLY A 45 -1.21 11.65 8.35
CA GLY A 45 -2.15 10.58 8.07
C GLY A 45 -1.55 9.19 8.31
N ASP A 46 -1.74 8.28 7.35
CA ASP A 46 -1.21 6.90 7.44
C ASP A 46 0.34 6.85 7.48
N GLY A 47 1.04 7.91 7.03
CA GLY A 47 2.50 8.00 7.14
C GLY A 47 2.98 7.91 8.58
N ILE A 48 2.28 8.57 9.54
CA ILE A 48 2.58 8.50 10.98
C ILE A 48 2.46 7.06 11.50
N TYR A 49 1.42 6.33 11.07
CA TYR A 49 1.25 4.92 11.44
C TYR A 49 2.45 4.08 11.01
N TRP A 50 2.96 4.26 9.78
CA TRP A 50 4.08 3.49 9.25
C TRP A 50 5.40 3.84 9.93
N VAL A 51 5.61 5.11 10.29
CA VAL A 51 6.73 5.53 11.15
C VAL A 51 6.64 4.80 12.50
N GLY A 52 5.44 4.72 13.07
CA GLY A 52 5.19 3.96 14.31
C GLY A 52 5.46 2.45 14.14
N GLN A 53 5.17 1.86 12.98
CA GLN A 53 5.49 0.45 12.74
C GLN A 53 7.00 0.18 12.69
N VAL A 54 7.81 1.11 12.17
CA VAL A 54 9.27 1.00 12.24
C VAL A 54 9.73 0.92 13.70
N GLN A 55 9.28 1.83 14.56
CA GLN A 55 9.64 1.82 15.99
C GLN A 55 9.11 0.57 16.73
N ARG A 56 7.90 0.12 16.39
CA ARG A 56 7.35 -1.14 16.92
C ARG A 56 8.21 -2.36 16.58
N SER A 57 8.76 -2.41 15.38
CA SER A 57 9.64 -3.51 14.97
C SER A 57 10.92 -3.60 15.80
N TYR A 58 11.30 -2.50 16.45
CA TYR A 58 12.43 -2.44 17.41
C TYR A 58 12.00 -2.56 18.87
N GLY A 59 10.70 -2.64 19.15
CA GLY A 59 10.14 -2.73 20.50
C GLY A 59 9.98 -1.40 21.24
N GLU A 60 10.34 -0.27 20.62
CA GLU A 60 10.38 1.04 21.27
C GLU A 60 8.98 1.60 21.55
N LEU A 61 8.07 1.56 20.57
CA LEU A 61 6.74 2.14 20.70
C LEU A 61 5.74 1.26 21.49
N SER A 62 5.93 -0.06 21.49
CA SER A 62 4.96 -0.99 22.07
C SER A 62 4.77 -0.85 23.58
N GLY A 63 5.79 -0.36 24.29
CA GLY A 63 5.75 -0.12 25.74
C GLY A 63 5.03 1.17 26.14
N SER A 64 4.84 2.10 25.20
CA SER A 64 4.32 3.44 25.45
C SER A 64 2.80 3.56 25.29
N LEU A 65 2.12 2.60 24.67
CA LEU A 65 0.73 2.72 24.25
C LEU A 65 -0.24 1.89 25.09
N GLY A 66 -1.52 2.30 25.11
CA GLY A 66 -2.62 1.54 25.69
C GLY A 66 -2.62 1.48 27.23
N TRP A 67 -2.10 2.48 27.90
CA TRP A 67 -2.08 2.59 29.37
C TRP A 67 -3.38 3.22 29.89
N PRO A 68 -3.82 2.90 31.14
CA PRO A 68 -3.10 2.13 32.19
C PRO A 68 -3.18 0.62 32.05
N PHE A 69 -4.03 0.05 31.18
CA PHE A 69 -4.26 -1.42 31.15
C PHE A 69 -3.31 -2.16 30.21
N TYR A 70 -2.44 -1.45 29.49
CA TYR A 70 -1.46 -2.02 28.55
C TYR A 70 -2.07 -2.88 27.45
N GLU A 71 -3.11 -2.38 26.81
CA GLU A 71 -3.83 -3.05 25.74
C GLU A 71 -3.54 -2.40 24.37
N VAL A 72 -2.43 -2.81 23.75
CA VAL A 72 -1.95 -2.21 22.51
C VAL A 72 -2.70 -2.76 21.31
N ALA A 73 -3.25 -1.87 20.47
CA ALA A 73 -3.88 -2.25 19.22
C ALA A 73 -2.88 -2.91 18.26
N GLY A 74 -3.37 -3.86 17.47
CA GLY A 74 -2.56 -4.57 16.49
C GLY A 74 -1.70 -5.69 17.05
N ARG A 75 -1.65 -5.88 18.38
CA ARG A 75 -0.85 -6.95 19.00
C ARG A 75 -1.23 -8.34 18.52
N TYR A 76 -2.50 -8.55 18.25
CA TYR A 76 -3.07 -9.81 17.79
C TYR A 76 -3.64 -9.75 16.38
N ASP A 77 -3.28 -8.72 15.62
CA ASP A 77 -3.71 -8.61 14.24
C ASP A 77 -2.87 -9.53 13.34
N PRO A 78 -3.46 -10.05 12.26
CA PRO A 78 -2.70 -10.79 11.26
C PRO A 78 -1.63 -9.91 10.62
N ASN A 79 -0.46 -10.50 10.40
CA ASN A 79 0.62 -9.82 9.70
C ASN A 79 0.60 -10.16 8.21
N TYR A 80 0.08 -9.26 7.38
CA TYR A 80 -0.01 -9.47 5.93
C TYR A 80 1.16 -8.89 5.12
N ASP A 81 2.16 -8.29 5.79
CA ASP A 81 3.26 -7.58 5.15
C ASP A 81 4.63 -8.01 5.70
N LEU A 82 4.84 -9.32 5.82
CA LEU A 82 6.09 -9.90 6.33
C LEU A 82 7.33 -9.42 5.54
N ILE A 83 7.16 -9.08 4.25
CA ILE A 83 8.25 -8.55 3.42
C ILE A 83 8.70 -7.19 3.95
N TYR A 84 7.77 -6.33 4.40
CA TYR A 84 8.08 -5.08 5.07
C TYR A 84 8.89 -5.33 6.37
N ASP A 85 8.42 -6.25 7.21
CA ASP A 85 9.10 -6.56 8.47
C ASP A 85 10.52 -7.10 8.26
N ILE A 86 10.70 -7.99 7.28
CA ILE A 86 12.03 -8.49 6.90
C ILE A 86 12.94 -7.35 6.45
N PHE A 87 12.42 -6.40 5.66
CA PHE A 87 13.19 -5.24 5.23
C PHE A 87 13.60 -4.36 6.42
N VAL A 88 12.63 -4.00 7.27
CA VAL A 88 12.88 -3.18 8.47
C VAL A 88 13.88 -3.87 9.40
N TRP A 89 13.71 -5.16 9.63
CA TRP A 89 14.66 -5.95 10.42
C TRP A 89 16.07 -5.96 9.80
N PHE A 90 16.18 -6.17 8.47
CA PHE A 90 17.46 -6.18 7.78
C PHE A 90 18.18 -4.82 7.86
N VAL A 91 17.47 -3.72 7.60
CA VAL A 91 18.04 -2.38 7.70
C VAL A 91 18.39 -2.05 9.16
N GLY A 92 17.57 -2.52 10.11
CA GLY A 92 17.79 -2.38 11.54
C GLY A 92 19.07 -3.01 12.08
N LEU A 93 19.72 -3.89 11.32
CA LEU A 93 21.07 -4.40 11.63
C LEU A 93 22.16 -3.32 11.46
N PHE A 94 21.88 -2.28 10.68
CA PHE A 94 22.84 -1.20 10.36
C PHE A 94 22.47 0.12 11.02
N THR A 95 21.20 0.43 11.14
CA THR A 95 20.70 1.65 11.78
C THR A 95 19.30 1.42 12.36
N LYS A 96 19.03 2.03 13.52
CA LYS A 96 17.70 2.08 14.14
C LYS A 96 17.05 3.46 14.01
N ASP A 97 17.69 4.38 13.31
CA ASP A 97 17.14 5.70 13.06
C ASP A 97 15.82 5.59 12.27
N THR A 98 14.73 5.94 12.91
CA THR A 98 13.37 5.74 12.40
C THR A 98 13.15 6.43 11.06
N GLY A 99 13.62 7.67 10.92
CA GLY A 99 13.52 8.44 9.66
C GLY A 99 14.28 7.76 8.54
N THR A 100 15.53 7.36 8.77
CA THR A 100 16.36 6.67 7.77
C THR A 100 15.74 5.34 7.32
N VAL A 101 15.29 4.51 8.25
CA VAL A 101 14.69 3.20 7.92
C VAL A 101 13.42 3.37 7.11
N PHE A 102 12.54 4.28 7.55
CA PHE A 102 11.31 4.62 6.84
C PHE A 102 11.60 5.11 5.41
N ASN A 103 12.52 6.08 5.26
CA ASN A 103 12.87 6.67 3.97
C ASN A 103 13.48 5.62 3.02
N LEU A 104 14.36 4.74 3.52
CA LEU A 104 14.92 3.66 2.72
C LEU A 104 13.84 2.68 2.25
N TYR A 105 12.86 2.35 3.10
CA TYR A 105 11.76 1.48 2.67
C TYR A 105 10.94 2.13 1.55
N VAL A 106 10.54 3.39 1.71
CA VAL A 106 9.79 4.11 0.69
C VAL A 106 10.55 4.13 -0.65
N LEU A 107 11.84 4.43 -0.62
CA LEU A 107 12.68 4.55 -1.81
C LEU A 107 13.00 3.19 -2.46
N VAL A 108 12.99 2.07 -1.73
CA VAL A 108 13.26 0.76 -2.34
C VAL A 108 12.08 0.21 -3.17
N ILE A 109 10.86 0.68 -2.90
CA ILE A 109 9.64 0.19 -3.56
C ILE A 109 9.69 0.28 -5.09
N PRO A 110 9.98 1.44 -5.72
CA PRO A 110 10.09 1.54 -7.17
C PRO A 110 11.16 0.63 -7.78
N PHE A 111 12.28 0.40 -7.07
CA PHE A 111 13.31 -0.53 -7.51
C PHE A 111 12.81 -1.97 -7.56
N ALA A 112 12.13 -2.42 -6.51
CA ALA A 112 11.55 -3.76 -6.44
C ALA A 112 10.50 -3.97 -7.55
N ASN A 113 9.59 -3.01 -7.72
CA ASN A 113 8.57 -3.04 -8.75
C ASN A 113 9.16 -3.07 -10.16
N ALA A 114 10.16 -2.23 -10.45
CA ALA A 114 10.82 -2.16 -11.76
C ALA A 114 11.57 -3.46 -12.08
N LEU A 115 12.28 -4.02 -11.09
CA LEU A 115 12.98 -5.30 -11.24
C LEU A 115 12.02 -6.46 -11.50
N ALA A 116 10.94 -6.54 -10.75
CA ALA A 116 9.92 -7.55 -10.92
C ALA A 116 9.24 -7.46 -12.30
N GLY A 117 8.85 -6.24 -12.70
CA GLY A 117 8.34 -5.99 -14.04
C GLY A 117 9.33 -6.41 -15.11
N TYR A 118 10.58 -5.94 -15.03
CA TYR A 118 11.65 -6.34 -15.96
C TYR A 118 11.79 -7.86 -16.04
N ALA A 119 11.91 -8.54 -14.90
CA ALA A 119 12.09 -9.98 -14.84
C ALA A 119 10.95 -10.72 -15.55
N VAL A 120 9.70 -10.36 -15.27
CA VAL A 120 8.54 -11.02 -15.89
C VAL A 120 8.47 -10.71 -17.39
N PHE A 121 8.70 -9.48 -17.84
CA PHE A 121 8.77 -9.16 -19.27
C PHE A 121 9.87 -9.97 -19.98
N ARG A 122 11.01 -10.20 -19.32
CA ARG A 122 12.06 -11.09 -19.85
C ARG A 122 11.62 -12.56 -19.89
N MET A 123 10.94 -13.03 -18.84
CA MET A 123 10.46 -14.42 -18.75
C MET A 123 9.38 -14.76 -19.78
N VAL A 124 8.55 -13.78 -20.15
CA VAL A 124 7.55 -13.94 -21.23
C VAL A 124 8.15 -13.77 -22.63
N GLY A 125 9.43 -13.41 -22.75
CA GLY A 125 10.19 -13.43 -23.99
C GLY A 125 10.39 -12.09 -24.68
N LEU A 126 10.10 -10.96 -24.03
CA LEU A 126 10.42 -9.65 -24.58
C LEU A 126 11.93 -9.44 -24.64
N ARG A 127 12.41 -8.70 -25.65
CA ARG A 127 13.82 -8.29 -25.74
C ARG A 127 14.20 -7.32 -24.63
N ARG A 128 15.49 -7.28 -24.25
CA ARG A 128 16.01 -6.54 -23.08
C ARG A 128 15.55 -5.10 -23.02
N TRP A 129 15.72 -4.34 -24.09
CA TRP A 129 15.39 -2.91 -24.09
C TRP A 129 13.89 -2.62 -23.95
N LEU A 130 13.00 -3.50 -24.48
CA LEU A 130 11.56 -3.41 -24.21
C LEU A 130 11.27 -3.73 -22.76
N SER A 131 11.86 -4.80 -22.23
CA SER A 131 11.70 -5.17 -20.81
C SER A 131 12.20 -4.08 -19.87
N PHE A 132 13.30 -3.41 -20.25
CA PHE A 132 13.82 -2.24 -19.52
C PHE A 132 12.78 -1.11 -19.50
N GLY A 133 12.27 -0.68 -20.67
CA GLY A 133 11.30 0.42 -20.75
C GLY A 133 10.01 0.11 -20.02
N PHE A 134 9.43 -1.09 -20.22
CA PHE A 134 8.20 -1.48 -19.52
C PHE A 134 8.41 -1.73 -18.03
N GLY A 135 9.55 -2.29 -17.62
CA GLY A 135 9.90 -2.47 -16.21
C GLY A 135 10.04 -1.13 -15.49
N LEU A 136 10.74 -0.17 -16.10
CA LEU A 136 10.87 1.19 -15.58
C LEU A 136 9.50 1.88 -15.46
N THR A 137 8.66 1.77 -16.51
CA THR A 137 7.31 2.32 -16.51
C THR A 137 6.44 1.71 -15.40
N PHE A 138 6.50 0.39 -15.20
CA PHE A 138 5.74 -0.28 -14.15
C PHE A 138 6.22 0.10 -12.75
N GLY A 139 7.54 0.23 -12.56
CA GLY A 139 8.13 0.57 -11.27
C GLY A 139 7.69 1.92 -10.71
N LEU A 140 7.37 2.86 -11.59
CA LEU A 140 7.05 4.26 -11.27
C LEU A 140 5.71 4.70 -11.86
N THR A 141 4.72 3.80 -11.85
CA THR A 141 3.35 4.17 -12.24
C THR A 141 2.78 5.25 -11.31
N PRO A 142 1.82 6.06 -11.77
CA PRO A 142 1.14 7.04 -10.91
C PRO A 142 0.53 6.42 -9.65
N TYR A 143 0.02 5.19 -9.74
CA TYR A 143 -0.44 4.44 -8.59
C TYR A 143 0.65 4.26 -7.52
N VAL A 144 1.84 3.80 -7.92
CA VAL A 144 2.98 3.60 -7.02
C VAL A 144 3.37 4.92 -6.36
N GLN A 145 3.59 5.97 -7.15
CA GLN A 145 4.03 7.28 -6.66
C GLN A 145 3.07 7.87 -5.62
N GLN A 146 1.77 7.70 -5.82
CA GLN A 146 0.78 8.28 -4.90
C GLN A 146 0.55 7.42 -3.65
N ARG A 147 0.70 6.09 -3.77
CA ARG A 147 0.57 5.20 -2.63
C ARG A 147 1.77 5.23 -1.69
N MET A 148 2.94 5.62 -2.17
CA MET A 148 4.13 5.76 -1.33
C MET A 148 3.92 6.74 -0.17
N ALA A 149 3.03 7.72 -0.30
CA ALA A 149 2.80 8.75 0.73
C ALA A 149 2.07 8.25 1.99
N GLY A 150 1.25 7.22 1.89
CA GLY A 150 0.44 6.77 3.03
C GLY A 150 0.15 5.28 3.05
N HIS A 151 0.16 4.64 1.90
CA HIS A 151 -0.15 3.20 1.78
C HIS A 151 1.03 2.46 1.14
N MET A 152 2.21 2.55 1.71
CA MET A 152 3.46 2.02 1.14
C MET A 152 3.38 0.54 0.79
N MET A 153 2.73 -0.29 1.63
CA MET A 153 2.49 -1.70 1.35
C MET A 153 1.71 -1.95 0.07
N LEU A 154 0.85 -1.00 -0.34
CA LEU A 154 0.13 -1.08 -1.61
C LEU A 154 0.95 -0.54 -2.77
N ALA A 155 1.86 0.41 -2.52
CA ALA A 155 2.85 0.85 -3.51
C ALA A 155 3.84 -0.27 -3.85
N ALA A 156 4.17 -1.14 -2.87
CA ALA A 156 4.97 -2.34 -3.02
C ALA A 156 4.18 -3.41 -3.78
N CYS A 157 4.11 -3.28 -5.12
CA CYS A 157 3.35 -4.17 -5.99
C CYS A 157 4.24 -5.09 -6.86
N GLU A 158 5.47 -5.38 -6.39
CA GLU A 158 6.46 -6.20 -7.09
C GLU A 158 6.00 -7.64 -7.34
N PHE A 159 5.05 -8.15 -6.58
CA PHE A 159 4.50 -9.49 -6.83
C PHE A 159 3.32 -9.52 -7.81
N VAL A 160 2.78 -8.36 -8.21
CA VAL A 160 1.74 -8.29 -9.26
C VAL A 160 2.21 -8.85 -10.60
N PRO A 161 3.40 -8.52 -11.14
CA PRO A 161 3.93 -9.15 -12.35
C PRO A 161 4.02 -10.68 -12.25
N PHE A 162 4.47 -11.19 -11.11
CA PHE A 162 4.59 -12.64 -10.88
C PHE A 162 3.23 -13.33 -10.78
N SER A 163 2.22 -12.67 -10.21
CA SER A 163 0.84 -13.16 -10.20
C SER A 163 0.29 -13.37 -11.62
N VAL A 164 0.56 -12.41 -12.51
CA VAL A 164 0.18 -12.51 -13.92
C VAL A 164 0.95 -13.63 -14.63
N LEU A 165 2.23 -13.77 -14.32
CA LEU A 165 3.07 -14.84 -14.85
C LEU A 165 2.55 -16.23 -14.43
N LEU A 166 2.10 -16.40 -13.19
CA LEU A 166 1.51 -17.65 -12.72
C LEU A 166 0.23 -17.98 -13.49
N CYS A 167 -0.65 -17.00 -13.75
CA CYS A 167 -1.83 -17.20 -14.59
C CYS A 167 -1.46 -17.67 -16.02
N LEU A 168 -0.42 -17.04 -16.62
CA LEU A 168 0.08 -17.43 -17.93
C LEU A 168 0.66 -18.86 -17.92
N TRP A 169 1.49 -19.19 -16.92
CA TRP A 169 2.09 -20.52 -16.83
C TRP A 169 1.06 -21.63 -16.62
N CYS A 170 0.04 -21.40 -15.79
CA CYS A 170 -1.09 -22.33 -15.65
C CYS A 170 -1.83 -22.55 -16.97
N ALA A 171 -1.97 -21.49 -17.78
CA ALA A 171 -2.65 -21.59 -19.06
C ALA A 171 -1.79 -22.24 -20.17
N GLU A 172 -0.47 -22.05 -20.12
CA GLU A 172 0.47 -22.47 -21.17
C GLU A 172 0.97 -23.91 -21.00
N ASP A 173 1.16 -24.37 -19.76
CA ASP A 173 1.81 -25.65 -19.47
C ASP A 173 0.95 -26.52 -18.54
N GLU A 174 0.38 -27.59 -19.10
CA GLU A 174 -0.47 -28.53 -18.33
C GLU A 174 0.30 -29.35 -17.28
N GLN A 175 1.62 -29.37 -17.34
CA GLN A 175 2.48 -30.04 -16.35
C GLN A 175 2.96 -29.07 -15.26
N PHE A 176 2.71 -27.77 -15.45
CA PHE A 176 3.10 -26.76 -14.48
C PHE A 176 2.33 -26.92 -13.16
N ASN A 177 3.05 -26.85 -12.06
CA ASN A 177 2.53 -26.85 -10.68
C ASN A 177 1.52 -27.99 -10.39
N ARG A 178 1.79 -29.17 -10.93
CA ARG A 178 0.92 -30.32 -10.82
C ARG A 178 1.39 -31.26 -9.71
N PRO A 179 0.51 -31.65 -8.76
CA PRO A 179 0.86 -32.61 -7.73
C PRO A 179 1.29 -33.96 -8.31
N GLY A 180 2.32 -34.56 -7.74
CA GLY A 180 2.80 -35.87 -8.11
C GLY A 180 4.30 -36.07 -7.89
N ARG A 181 4.81 -37.27 -8.20
CA ARG A 181 6.22 -37.66 -7.96
C ARG A 181 7.26 -36.76 -8.67
N GLY A 182 6.85 -36.00 -9.71
CA GLY A 182 7.70 -35.07 -10.45
C GLY A 182 7.69 -33.63 -9.95
N PHE A 183 6.82 -33.27 -9.00
CA PHE A 183 6.60 -31.90 -8.55
C PHE A 183 7.89 -31.19 -8.16
N PHE A 184 8.65 -31.78 -7.23
CA PHE A 184 9.91 -31.21 -6.74
C PHE A 184 11.09 -31.29 -7.71
N LYS A 185 10.95 -32.02 -8.82
CA LYS A 185 11.99 -32.09 -9.87
C LYS A 185 11.89 -30.92 -10.85
N ASN A 186 10.74 -30.25 -10.93
CA ASN A 186 10.52 -29.12 -11.81
C ASN A 186 10.95 -27.81 -11.14
N LYS A 187 11.98 -27.14 -11.66
CA LYS A 187 12.47 -25.86 -11.15
C LYS A 187 11.41 -24.74 -11.20
N ARG A 188 10.46 -24.81 -12.16
CA ARG A 188 9.36 -23.84 -12.24
C ARG A 188 8.41 -23.96 -11.05
N ASN A 189 8.19 -25.15 -10.50
CA ASN A 189 7.31 -25.34 -9.35
C ASN A 189 7.94 -24.73 -8.08
N TRP A 190 9.26 -24.87 -7.89
CA TRP A 190 9.95 -24.17 -6.81
C TRP A 190 9.86 -22.65 -6.93
N LEU A 191 9.96 -22.15 -8.16
CA LEU A 191 9.80 -20.72 -8.41
C LEU A 191 8.36 -20.29 -8.17
N ALA A 192 7.36 -21.10 -8.56
CA ALA A 192 5.95 -20.84 -8.25
C ALA A 192 5.69 -20.80 -6.74
N LEU A 193 6.26 -21.72 -5.99
CA LEU A 193 6.14 -21.76 -4.53
C LEU A 193 6.78 -20.51 -3.87
N ALA A 194 7.93 -20.05 -4.37
CA ALA A 194 8.55 -18.82 -3.91
C ALA A 194 7.72 -17.57 -4.28
N MET A 195 7.14 -17.54 -5.49
CA MET A 195 6.22 -16.47 -5.89
C MET A 195 4.95 -16.49 -5.05
N ALA A 196 4.39 -17.67 -4.74
CA ALA A 196 3.22 -17.82 -3.89
C ALA A 196 3.48 -17.29 -2.47
N TRP A 197 4.67 -17.56 -1.92
CA TRP A 197 5.11 -16.99 -0.64
C TRP A 197 5.16 -15.46 -0.70
N GLY A 198 5.81 -14.89 -1.72
CA GLY A 198 5.90 -13.43 -1.84
C GLY A 198 4.55 -12.77 -2.06
N ILE A 199 3.66 -13.39 -2.87
CA ILE A 199 2.28 -12.90 -3.06
C ILE A 199 1.50 -12.93 -1.74
N ALA A 200 1.62 -14.00 -0.95
CA ALA A 200 0.92 -14.16 0.33
C ALA A 200 1.30 -13.07 1.34
N ASN A 201 2.56 -12.64 1.33
CA ASN A 201 3.16 -11.74 2.32
C ASN A 201 3.36 -10.30 1.82
N ASN A 202 2.53 -9.84 0.86
CA ASN A 202 2.66 -8.53 0.23
C ASN A 202 1.29 -7.90 -0.03
N GLY A 203 1.18 -6.58 0.17
CA GLY A 203 0.01 -5.78 -0.23
C GLY A 203 -1.22 -5.95 0.65
N ALA A 204 -1.05 -6.15 1.95
CA ALA A 204 -2.11 -6.12 2.97
C ALA A 204 -3.32 -6.99 2.65
N ALA A 205 -3.12 -8.24 2.24
CA ALA A 205 -4.13 -9.21 1.81
C ALA A 205 -4.85 -8.87 0.47
N TYR A 206 -4.70 -7.68 -0.10
CA TYR A 206 -5.34 -7.34 -1.37
C TYR A 206 -4.71 -8.08 -2.55
N TYR A 207 -3.39 -8.13 -2.63
CA TYR A 207 -2.72 -8.77 -3.76
C TYR A 207 -2.87 -10.30 -3.74
N PRO A 208 -2.79 -11.01 -2.62
CA PRO A 208 -3.18 -12.41 -2.56
C PRO A 208 -4.62 -12.64 -3.00
N TYR A 209 -5.57 -11.82 -2.52
CA TYR A 209 -6.99 -11.91 -2.89
C TYR A 209 -7.20 -11.75 -4.40
N PHE A 210 -6.65 -10.69 -5.00
CA PHE A 210 -6.78 -10.48 -6.45
C PHE A 210 -6.07 -11.56 -7.25
N THR A 211 -4.92 -12.05 -6.80
CA THR A 211 -4.22 -13.16 -7.46
C THR A 211 -5.07 -14.43 -7.46
N CYS A 212 -5.62 -14.82 -6.31
CA CYS A 212 -6.53 -15.96 -6.20
C CYS A 212 -7.75 -15.79 -7.11
N PHE A 213 -8.34 -14.59 -7.16
CA PHE A 213 -9.43 -14.29 -8.08
C PHE A 213 -9.03 -14.50 -9.55
N PHE A 214 -7.87 -13.98 -10.00
CA PHE A 214 -7.42 -14.16 -11.37
C PHE A 214 -7.06 -15.61 -11.69
N LEU A 215 -6.52 -16.37 -10.76
CA LEU A 215 -6.29 -17.80 -10.91
C LEU A 215 -7.62 -18.57 -11.02
N CYS A 216 -8.65 -18.22 -10.24
CA CYS A 216 -10.00 -18.77 -10.39
C CYS A 216 -10.58 -18.47 -11.78
N VAL A 217 -10.48 -17.23 -12.25
CA VAL A 217 -10.93 -16.84 -13.61
C VAL A 217 -10.17 -17.63 -14.66
N THR A 218 -8.86 -17.77 -14.51
CA THR A 218 -8.02 -18.56 -15.43
C THR A 218 -8.47 -20.02 -15.43
N ALA A 219 -8.69 -20.63 -14.26
CA ALA A 219 -9.18 -22.00 -14.15
C ALA A 219 -10.54 -22.18 -14.84
N LEU A 220 -11.50 -21.27 -14.58
CA LEU A 220 -12.81 -21.29 -15.23
C LEU A 220 -12.71 -21.20 -16.75
N CYS A 221 -11.86 -20.31 -17.27
CA CYS A 221 -11.60 -20.22 -18.71
C CYS A 221 -11.07 -21.54 -19.29
N LEU A 222 -10.10 -22.15 -18.61
CA LEU A 222 -9.47 -23.40 -19.07
C LEU A 222 -10.43 -24.60 -18.99
N ILE A 223 -11.21 -24.69 -17.92
CA ILE A 223 -12.12 -25.81 -17.68
C ILE A 223 -13.38 -25.71 -18.54
N LEU A 224 -14.11 -24.60 -18.46
CA LEU A 224 -15.44 -24.48 -19.05
C LEU A 224 -15.37 -24.30 -20.56
N ARG A 225 -14.44 -23.47 -21.04
CA ARG A 225 -14.33 -23.17 -22.46
C ARG A 225 -13.40 -24.12 -23.20
N ASP A 226 -12.18 -24.27 -22.67
CA ASP A 226 -11.11 -24.95 -23.38
C ASP A 226 -11.10 -26.47 -23.07
N ARG A 227 -11.97 -26.92 -22.15
CA ARG A 227 -12.09 -28.32 -21.68
C ARG A 227 -10.76 -28.89 -21.15
N ARG A 228 -9.87 -28.05 -20.65
CA ARG A 228 -8.53 -28.39 -20.17
C ARG A 228 -8.51 -28.52 -18.65
N TRP A 229 -9.16 -29.56 -18.13
CA TRP A 229 -9.26 -29.81 -16.68
C TRP A 229 -7.92 -29.89 -15.96
N ARG A 230 -6.91 -30.46 -16.62
CA ARG A 230 -5.57 -30.62 -16.05
C ARG A 230 -4.89 -29.26 -15.82
N ALA A 231 -5.03 -28.32 -16.73
CA ALA A 231 -4.52 -26.98 -16.56
C ALA A 231 -5.29 -26.20 -15.48
N GLY A 232 -6.61 -26.44 -15.36
CA GLY A 232 -7.42 -25.89 -14.27
C GLY A 232 -6.95 -26.36 -12.88
N THR A 233 -6.52 -27.61 -12.73
CA THR A 233 -5.97 -28.12 -11.44
C THR A 233 -4.69 -27.40 -11.04
N SER A 234 -3.84 -26.96 -11.97
CA SER A 234 -2.63 -26.18 -11.67
C SER A 234 -2.98 -24.83 -11.00
N CYS A 235 -4.04 -24.16 -11.47
CA CYS A 235 -4.53 -22.94 -10.82
C CYS A 235 -4.98 -23.19 -9.38
N VAL A 236 -5.73 -24.28 -9.15
CA VAL A 236 -6.20 -24.65 -7.79
C VAL A 236 -5.02 -24.93 -6.85
N VAL A 237 -4.00 -25.63 -7.34
CA VAL A 237 -2.79 -25.89 -6.54
C VAL A 237 -2.07 -24.60 -6.20
N THR A 238 -1.92 -23.70 -7.18
CA THR A 238 -1.28 -22.39 -6.94
C THR A 238 -2.06 -21.54 -5.93
N ILE A 239 -3.40 -21.57 -5.99
CA ILE A 239 -4.24 -20.92 -4.96
C ILE A 239 -3.99 -21.55 -3.59
N ALA A 240 -3.96 -22.88 -3.51
CA ALA A 240 -3.71 -23.59 -2.26
C ALA A 240 -2.33 -23.26 -1.67
N GLU A 241 -1.31 -23.09 -2.50
CA GLU A 241 0.02 -22.63 -2.08
C GLU A 241 -0.01 -21.21 -1.49
N ILE A 242 -0.68 -20.26 -2.15
CA ILE A 242 -0.84 -18.89 -1.64
C ILE A 242 -1.56 -18.91 -0.30
N VAL A 243 -2.70 -19.59 -0.21
CA VAL A 243 -3.48 -19.69 1.02
C VAL A 243 -2.69 -20.37 2.14
N ALA A 244 -1.93 -21.44 1.83
CA ALA A 244 -1.09 -22.11 2.81
C ALA A 244 -0.01 -21.19 3.39
N TRP A 245 0.57 -20.32 2.57
CA TRP A 245 1.54 -19.33 3.01
C TRP A 245 0.93 -18.16 3.80
N MET A 246 -0.38 -17.90 3.66
CA MET A 246 -1.10 -16.92 4.49
C MET A 246 -1.49 -17.46 5.88
N ILE A 247 -1.53 -18.78 6.10
CA ILE A 247 -1.94 -19.36 7.39
C ILE A 247 -1.08 -18.85 8.56
N PRO A 248 0.26 -18.77 8.47
CA PRO A 248 1.09 -18.24 9.54
C PRO A 248 0.75 -16.81 9.95
N ASP A 249 0.27 -15.98 9.02
CA ASP A 249 -0.06 -14.57 9.27
C ASP A 249 -1.23 -14.42 10.26
N PHE A 250 -2.10 -15.43 10.33
CA PHE A 250 -3.23 -15.48 11.27
C PHE A 250 -2.88 -16.02 12.66
N PHE A 251 -1.65 -16.48 12.86
CA PHE A 251 -1.23 -17.06 14.15
C PHE A 251 -1.36 -16.09 15.33
N PRO A 252 -0.98 -14.78 15.21
CA PRO A 252 -1.22 -13.83 16.29
C PRO A 252 -2.71 -13.71 16.67
N MET A 253 -3.61 -13.68 15.69
CA MET A 253 -5.06 -13.61 15.92
C MET A 253 -5.58 -14.86 16.65
N MET A 254 -5.09 -16.04 16.28
CA MET A 254 -5.44 -17.29 16.97
C MET A 254 -4.99 -17.27 18.44
N LEU A 255 -3.80 -16.74 18.71
CA LEU A 255 -3.31 -16.57 20.08
C LEU A 255 -4.17 -15.57 20.86
N GLY A 256 -4.59 -14.48 20.24
CA GLY A 256 -5.48 -13.49 20.85
C GLY A 256 -6.81 -14.12 21.28
N ILE A 257 -7.44 -14.89 20.40
CA ILE A 257 -8.68 -15.62 20.69
C ILE A 257 -8.49 -16.60 21.86
N LEU A 258 -7.40 -17.37 21.87
CA LEU A 258 -7.10 -18.33 22.94
C LEU A 258 -6.86 -17.66 24.30
N ASN A 259 -6.31 -16.44 24.29
CA ASN A 259 -6.05 -15.65 25.50
C ASN A 259 -7.26 -14.80 25.94
N GLY A 260 -8.41 -14.93 25.28
CA GLY A 260 -9.61 -14.11 25.55
C GLY A 260 -9.46 -12.65 25.14
N GLN A 261 -8.44 -12.33 24.33
CA GLN A 261 -8.20 -11.00 23.78
C GLN A 261 -8.53 -11.01 22.28
N GLY A 262 -9.24 -9.99 21.80
CA GLY A 262 -9.59 -9.87 20.41
C GLY A 262 -8.47 -9.27 19.56
N SER A 263 -8.57 -9.42 18.24
CA SER A 263 -7.86 -8.61 17.24
C SER A 263 -8.77 -7.49 16.74
N THR A 264 -8.24 -6.51 16.01
CA THR A 264 -9.07 -5.50 15.33
C THR A 264 -10.07 -6.12 14.37
N LEU A 265 -9.77 -7.30 13.79
CA LEU A 265 -10.71 -8.06 12.96
C LEU A 265 -11.84 -8.71 13.76
N THR A 266 -11.59 -9.12 15.00
CA THR A 266 -12.58 -9.81 15.85
C THR A 266 -13.39 -8.84 16.70
N ASN A 267 -12.80 -7.75 17.17
CA ASN A 267 -13.43 -6.76 18.06
C ASN A 267 -14.15 -5.63 17.34
N GLY A 268 -14.27 -5.75 16.02
CA GLY A 268 -15.30 -4.99 15.36
C GLY A 268 -14.96 -3.59 14.87
N VAL A 269 -13.93 -3.44 14.05
CA VAL A 269 -14.07 -2.42 13.02
C VAL A 269 -15.14 -2.91 12.04
N TYR A 270 -16.40 -2.51 12.30
CA TYR A 270 -17.49 -2.81 11.37
C TYR A 270 -17.23 -2.12 10.05
N ARG A 271 -16.83 -2.88 9.05
CA ARG A 271 -16.72 -2.40 7.68
C ARG A 271 -18.03 -2.67 6.96
N SER A 272 -18.73 -1.60 6.59
CA SER A 272 -19.95 -1.71 5.80
C SER A 272 -19.65 -2.32 4.42
N PRO A 273 -20.49 -3.21 3.88
CA PRO A 273 -20.41 -3.68 2.49
C PRO A 273 -20.38 -2.54 1.46
N VAL A 274 -21.01 -1.39 1.77
CA VAL A 274 -20.97 -0.16 0.96
C VAL A 274 -19.53 0.35 0.76
N GLY A 275 -18.58 0.00 1.63
CA GLY A 275 -17.17 0.31 1.45
C GLY A 275 -16.61 -0.20 0.13
N ALA A 276 -17.12 -1.32 -0.40
CA ALA A 276 -16.73 -1.85 -1.71
C ALA A 276 -17.09 -0.89 -2.86
N ASP A 277 -18.19 -0.16 -2.75
CA ASP A 277 -18.60 0.85 -3.74
C ASP A 277 -17.89 2.18 -3.52
N ILE A 278 -17.72 2.61 -2.26
CA ILE A 278 -16.98 3.83 -1.91
C ILE A 278 -15.54 3.76 -2.43
N TYR A 279 -14.85 2.65 -2.19
CA TYR A 279 -13.46 2.42 -2.60
C TYR A 279 -13.36 1.58 -3.90
N SER A 280 -14.38 1.66 -4.75
CA SER A 280 -14.42 0.98 -6.05
C SER A 280 -13.43 1.59 -7.05
N LEU A 281 -13.10 0.84 -8.08
CA LEU A 281 -12.37 1.33 -9.24
C LEU A 281 -13.32 2.15 -10.13
N ARG A 282 -12.86 3.32 -10.56
CA ARG A 282 -13.52 4.12 -11.60
C ARG A 282 -12.78 3.97 -12.92
N ILE A 283 -13.47 3.60 -13.98
CA ILE A 283 -12.85 3.47 -15.32
C ILE A 283 -12.25 4.82 -15.77
N SER A 284 -12.92 5.93 -15.43
CA SER A 284 -12.39 7.28 -15.70
C SER A 284 -11.02 7.52 -15.06
N SER A 285 -10.78 6.99 -13.87
CA SER A 285 -9.49 7.11 -13.18
C SER A 285 -8.36 6.34 -13.87
N LEU A 286 -8.67 5.31 -14.67
CA LEU A 286 -7.68 4.61 -15.49
C LEU A 286 -7.24 5.43 -16.71
N LEU A 287 -8.10 6.33 -17.19
CA LEU A 287 -7.93 7.05 -18.46
C LEU A 287 -7.53 8.52 -18.28
N LEU A 288 -7.85 9.11 -17.13
CA LEU A 288 -7.60 10.52 -16.86
C LEU A 288 -6.47 10.69 -15.86
N SER A 289 -5.52 11.54 -16.19
CA SER A 289 -4.35 11.83 -15.36
C SER A 289 -4.76 12.62 -14.11
N PRO A 290 -4.29 12.24 -12.90
CA PRO A 290 -4.45 13.07 -11.72
C PRO A 290 -3.70 14.41 -11.86
N ASN A 291 -4.03 15.38 -10.99
CA ASN A 291 -3.30 16.66 -10.93
C ASN A 291 -1.81 16.41 -10.58
N GLY A 292 -0.95 17.20 -11.18
CA GLY A 292 0.50 17.13 -10.96
C GLY A 292 1.26 16.22 -11.92
N PHE A 293 0.57 15.42 -12.75
CA PHE A 293 1.20 14.59 -13.77
C PHE A 293 1.32 15.31 -15.13
N GLY A 294 2.24 14.85 -16.00
CA GLY A 294 2.76 15.55 -17.17
C GLY A 294 1.76 16.08 -18.21
N LEU A 295 0.52 15.61 -18.26
CA LEU A 295 -0.50 16.09 -19.19
C LEU A 295 -1.55 16.95 -18.50
N GLN A 296 -1.22 18.21 -18.24
CA GLN A 296 -2.08 19.16 -17.53
C GLN A 296 -3.52 19.27 -18.09
N LYS A 297 -3.71 19.12 -19.41
CA LYS A 297 -5.07 19.12 -19.99
C LYS A 297 -5.91 17.95 -19.54
N LEU A 298 -5.33 16.74 -19.47
CA LEU A 298 -6.03 15.56 -18.95
C LEU A 298 -6.26 15.68 -17.45
N ALA A 299 -5.30 16.20 -16.71
CA ALA A 299 -5.44 16.50 -15.29
C ALA A 299 -6.56 17.53 -15.03
N ASN A 300 -6.68 18.56 -15.85
CA ASN A 300 -7.77 19.54 -15.75
C ASN A 300 -9.14 18.92 -16.05
N TRP A 301 -9.23 17.99 -17.00
CA TRP A 301 -10.47 17.24 -17.24
C TRP A 301 -10.82 16.33 -16.07
N MET A 302 -9.82 15.68 -15.49
CA MET A 302 -10.00 14.88 -14.28
C MET A 302 -10.48 15.75 -13.11
N GLY A 303 -9.85 16.92 -12.90
CA GLY A 303 -10.24 17.87 -11.88
C GLY A 303 -11.69 18.35 -12.04
N ARG A 304 -12.12 18.67 -13.27
CA ARG A 304 -13.53 19.00 -13.54
C ARG A 304 -14.49 17.86 -13.25
N TYR A 305 -14.13 16.65 -13.68
CA TYR A 305 -14.93 15.45 -13.43
C TYR A 305 -15.11 15.20 -11.94
N PHE A 306 -14.04 15.30 -11.15
CA PHE A 306 -14.11 15.09 -9.71
C PHE A 306 -14.70 16.26 -8.95
N HIS A 307 -14.54 17.48 -9.42
CA HIS A 307 -15.19 18.65 -8.79
C HIS A 307 -16.71 18.50 -8.81
N VAL A 308 -17.29 18.06 -9.93
CA VAL A 308 -18.72 17.74 -10.02
C VAL A 308 -19.13 16.60 -9.08
N LEU A 309 -18.25 15.63 -8.83
CA LEU A 309 -18.52 14.50 -7.92
C LEU A 309 -18.29 14.85 -6.44
N ALA A 310 -17.50 15.87 -6.15
CA ALA A 310 -17.16 16.29 -4.78
C ALA A 310 -18.13 17.34 -4.22
N THR A 311 -19.01 17.94 -5.04
CA THR A 311 -20.03 18.86 -4.57
C THR A 311 -21.16 18.10 -3.88
N ASP A 312 -21.54 18.54 -2.72
CA ASP A 312 -22.62 18.25 -1.75
C ASP A 312 -23.37 16.90 -1.79
N GLU A 313 -23.39 16.19 -2.90
CA GLU A 313 -24.13 14.93 -3.08
C GLU A 313 -23.22 13.73 -3.43
N GLY A 314 -21.92 13.92 -3.54
CA GLY A 314 -21.04 12.90 -4.07
C GLY A 314 -19.86 12.50 -3.20
N PRO A 315 -20.03 11.76 -2.08
CA PRO A 315 -18.94 11.35 -1.20
C PRO A 315 -18.02 10.27 -1.79
N MET A 316 -18.06 10.03 -3.09
CA MET A 316 -17.33 8.90 -3.73
C MET A 316 -15.95 9.29 -4.28
N TYR A 317 -15.47 10.51 -4.00
CA TYR A 317 -14.12 10.91 -4.35
C TYR A 317 -13.17 10.62 -3.19
N ASN A 318 -12.27 9.68 -3.39
CA ASN A 318 -11.25 9.30 -2.42
C ASN A 318 -10.02 8.74 -3.16
N GLU A 319 -9.28 7.84 -2.54
CA GLU A 319 -8.13 7.16 -3.12
C GLU A 319 -8.37 6.45 -4.48
N ASN A 320 -9.61 6.33 -4.95
CA ASN A 320 -9.93 5.73 -6.25
C ASN A 320 -9.51 6.58 -7.46
N ALA A 321 -9.04 7.80 -7.25
CA ALA A 321 -8.48 8.68 -8.29
C ALA A 321 -7.14 8.18 -8.85
N TYR A 322 -6.43 7.30 -8.15
CA TYR A 322 -5.01 7.00 -8.39
C TYR A 322 -4.75 5.83 -9.36
N GLY A 323 -5.74 5.42 -10.12
CA GLY A 323 -5.63 4.28 -11.04
C GLY A 323 -5.01 4.59 -12.42
N TYR A 324 -4.55 5.81 -12.70
CA TYR A 324 -4.12 6.23 -14.02
C TYR A 324 -3.05 5.32 -14.64
N LEU A 325 -3.31 4.85 -15.87
CA LEU A 325 -2.49 3.84 -16.55
C LEU A 325 -1.32 4.45 -17.36
N GLY A 326 -1.29 5.76 -17.52
CA GLY A 326 -0.42 6.41 -18.50
C GLY A 326 -0.85 6.14 -19.94
N ILE A 327 -0.36 6.95 -20.88
CA ILE A 327 -0.74 6.85 -22.31
C ILE A 327 -0.49 5.44 -22.86
N VAL A 328 0.69 4.85 -22.58
CA VAL A 328 1.03 3.51 -23.07
C VAL A 328 0.11 2.45 -22.48
N GLY A 329 -0.19 2.54 -21.19
CA GLY A 329 -1.15 1.65 -20.52
C GLY A 329 -2.57 1.80 -21.08
N ILE A 330 -3.02 3.03 -21.34
CA ILE A 330 -4.35 3.29 -21.94
C ILE A 330 -4.49 2.59 -23.30
N PHE A 331 -3.47 2.70 -24.17
CA PHE A 331 -3.51 1.99 -25.46
C PHE A 331 -3.59 0.47 -25.27
N GLY A 332 -2.83 -0.09 -24.36
CA GLY A 332 -2.88 -1.51 -24.04
C GLY A 332 -4.23 -1.94 -23.48
N PHE A 333 -4.76 -1.17 -22.53
CA PHE A 333 -6.06 -1.40 -21.92
C PHE A 333 -7.19 -1.40 -22.95
N LEU A 334 -7.26 -0.38 -23.80
CA LEU A 334 -8.26 -0.29 -24.86
C LEU A 334 -8.10 -1.40 -25.90
N ALA A 335 -6.86 -1.74 -26.26
CA ALA A 335 -6.61 -2.87 -27.16
C ALA A 335 -7.10 -4.20 -26.58
N LEU A 336 -6.91 -4.45 -25.29
CA LEU A 336 -7.44 -5.63 -24.62
C LEU A 336 -8.98 -5.66 -24.60
N LEU A 337 -9.65 -4.52 -24.41
CA LEU A 337 -11.10 -4.42 -24.50
C LEU A 337 -11.60 -4.67 -25.94
N LEU A 338 -10.95 -4.07 -26.95
CA LEU A 338 -11.32 -4.26 -28.35
C LEU A 338 -11.12 -5.71 -28.84
N MET A 339 -10.21 -6.46 -28.20
CA MET A 339 -10.03 -7.87 -28.51
C MET A 339 -11.26 -8.73 -28.21
N LEU A 340 -12.13 -8.32 -27.30
CA LEU A 340 -13.39 -9.01 -27.02
C LEU A 340 -14.37 -8.94 -28.20
N LEU A 341 -14.29 -7.89 -29.02
CA LEU A 341 -15.14 -7.69 -30.19
C LEU A 341 -14.72 -8.55 -31.36
N ARG A 342 -13.54 -9.19 -31.30
CA ARG A 342 -13.07 -10.11 -32.35
C ARG A 342 -13.56 -11.51 -32.06
N SER A 343 -14.42 -12.02 -32.95
CA SER A 343 -14.74 -13.46 -33.00
C SER A 343 -13.45 -14.24 -33.29
N ARG A 344 -13.13 -15.21 -32.49
CA ARG A 344 -12.02 -16.13 -32.74
C ARG A 344 -12.56 -17.54 -32.84
N ASP A 345 -12.42 -18.14 -34.03
CA ASP A 345 -12.58 -19.57 -34.19
C ASP A 345 -11.44 -20.28 -33.46
N TRP A 346 -11.73 -20.85 -32.31
CA TRP A 346 -10.79 -21.67 -31.56
C TRP A 346 -10.65 -23.02 -32.27
N LYS A 347 -9.52 -23.26 -32.89
CA LYS A 347 -9.17 -24.58 -33.39
C LYS A 347 -8.61 -25.41 -32.22
N ALA A 348 -9.44 -26.32 -31.73
CA ALA A 348 -9.01 -27.35 -30.78
C ALA A 348 -7.91 -28.22 -31.45
N GLY A 349 -6.77 -28.37 -30.80
CA GLY A 349 -5.70 -29.27 -31.23
C GLY A 349 -4.44 -28.59 -31.76
N ARG A 350 -3.79 -27.70 -31.00
CA ARG A 350 -2.45 -27.16 -31.34
C ARG A 350 -1.50 -27.25 -30.18
N THR A 351 -0.53 -28.04 -30.46
CA THR A 351 0.93 -27.86 -30.59
C THR A 351 1.63 -26.93 -29.62
N GLU A 352 2.55 -27.46 -29.02
CA GLU A 352 3.82 -27.22 -28.29
C GLU A 352 4.25 -25.79 -27.95
N ARG A 353 3.66 -24.70 -28.43
CA ARG A 353 3.95 -23.32 -27.99
C ARG A 353 2.68 -22.45 -27.94
N PRO A 354 2.46 -21.72 -26.84
CA PRO A 354 1.37 -20.76 -26.76
C PRO A 354 1.54 -19.66 -27.81
N GLU A 355 0.53 -19.49 -28.67
CA GLU A 355 0.54 -18.38 -29.62
C GLU A 355 0.32 -17.05 -28.88
N LEU A 356 0.93 -15.97 -29.37
CA LEU A 356 0.69 -14.60 -28.86
C LEU A 356 -0.80 -14.31 -28.68
N GLY A 357 -1.62 -14.78 -29.61
CA GLY A 357 -3.07 -14.62 -29.55
C GLY A 357 -3.70 -15.21 -28.30
N ASP A 358 -3.18 -16.32 -27.79
CA ASP A 358 -3.73 -16.98 -26.59
C ASP A 358 -3.39 -16.18 -25.32
N ARG A 359 -2.16 -15.67 -25.22
CA ARG A 359 -1.75 -14.78 -24.14
C ARG A 359 -2.60 -13.51 -24.11
N LEU A 360 -2.73 -12.84 -25.23
CA LEU A 360 -3.54 -11.62 -25.33
C LEU A 360 -5.03 -11.88 -25.03
N TRP A 361 -5.55 -13.05 -25.43
CA TRP A 361 -6.91 -13.45 -25.09
C TRP A 361 -7.10 -13.67 -23.58
N LEU A 362 -6.16 -14.34 -22.94
CA LEU A 362 -6.22 -14.51 -21.49
C LEU A 362 -6.15 -13.15 -20.79
N LEU A 363 -5.18 -12.30 -21.15
CA LEU A 363 -5.05 -10.94 -20.58
C LEU A 363 -6.30 -10.10 -20.80
N SER A 364 -6.95 -10.19 -21.97
CA SER A 364 -8.21 -9.50 -22.27
C SER A 364 -9.33 -9.92 -21.31
N ARG A 365 -9.47 -11.21 -21.02
CA ARG A 365 -10.48 -11.74 -20.09
C ARG A 365 -10.18 -11.33 -18.65
N LEU A 366 -8.92 -11.46 -18.21
CA LEU A 366 -8.50 -11.03 -16.87
C LEU A 366 -8.76 -9.54 -16.69
N ASN A 367 -8.48 -8.72 -17.71
CA ASN A 367 -8.74 -7.28 -17.69
C ASN A 367 -10.23 -6.96 -17.52
N VAL A 368 -11.12 -7.64 -18.26
CA VAL A 368 -12.57 -7.44 -18.10
C VAL A 368 -13.07 -7.94 -16.76
N MET A 369 -12.59 -9.09 -16.30
CA MET A 369 -12.97 -9.59 -14.98
C MET A 369 -12.46 -8.70 -13.84
N ALA A 370 -11.31 -8.04 -14.02
CA ALA A 370 -10.85 -6.99 -13.09
C ALA A 370 -11.84 -5.82 -13.02
N LEU A 371 -12.35 -5.35 -14.17
CA LEU A 371 -13.37 -4.30 -14.21
C LEU A 371 -14.68 -4.76 -13.55
N LEU A 372 -15.18 -5.95 -13.90
CA LEU A 372 -16.43 -6.49 -13.34
C LEU A 372 -16.33 -6.73 -11.82
N LEU A 373 -15.13 -7.07 -11.32
CA LEU A 373 -14.92 -7.22 -9.88
C LEU A 373 -14.91 -5.85 -9.18
N ALA A 374 -14.20 -4.88 -9.73
CA ALA A 374 -13.73 -3.74 -8.98
C ALA A 374 -14.52 -2.44 -9.18
N THR A 375 -15.31 -2.32 -10.27
CA THR A 375 -16.12 -1.12 -10.50
C THR A 375 -17.30 -1.04 -9.53
N ILE A 376 -17.82 0.17 -9.35
CA ILE A 376 -19.02 0.42 -8.53
C ILE A 376 -20.15 -0.53 -8.93
N ALA A 377 -20.84 -1.07 -7.95
CA ALA A 377 -21.88 -2.10 -8.13
C ALA A 377 -21.41 -3.36 -8.86
N GLY A 378 -20.09 -3.62 -8.89
CA GLY A 378 -19.49 -4.82 -9.44
C GLY A 378 -19.57 -6.03 -8.49
N PHE A 379 -18.94 -7.13 -8.87
CA PHE A 379 -18.90 -8.35 -8.04
C PHE A 379 -18.29 -8.11 -6.66
N GLY A 380 -17.41 -7.10 -6.51
CA GLY A 380 -16.84 -6.69 -5.24
C GLY A 380 -17.90 -6.31 -4.21
N GLY A 381 -18.97 -5.61 -4.62
CA GLY A 381 -20.08 -5.28 -3.74
C GLY A 381 -20.82 -6.53 -3.23
N ILE A 382 -21.04 -7.53 -4.10
CA ILE A 382 -21.65 -8.83 -3.71
C ILE A 382 -20.72 -9.59 -2.75
N ILE A 383 -19.42 -9.67 -3.07
CA ILE A 383 -18.45 -10.37 -2.23
C ILE A 383 -18.32 -9.66 -0.88
N GLY A 384 -18.38 -8.32 -0.85
CA GLY A 384 -18.33 -7.51 0.37
C GLY A 384 -19.42 -7.81 1.40
N ILE A 385 -20.55 -8.41 0.98
CA ILE A 385 -21.59 -8.90 1.90
C ILE A 385 -21.04 -10.03 2.79
N PHE A 386 -20.17 -10.89 2.24
CA PHE A 386 -19.63 -12.07 2.90
C PHE A 386 -18.19 -11.84 3.42
N VAL A 387 -17.37 -11.07 2.69
CA VAL A 387 -15.94 -10.83 2.96
C VAL A 387 -15.73 -9.34 3.19
N ARG A 388 -15.97 -8.88 4.42
CA ARG A 388 -16.01 -7.45 4.77
C ARG A 388 -14.65 -6.78 4.89
N PHE A 389 -13.56 -7.53 5.07
CA PHE A 389 -12.23 -6.95 5.24
C PHE A 389 -11.62 -6.44 3.92
N ILE A 390 -12.10 -6.93 2.76
CA ILE A 390 -11.70 -6.42 1.43
C ILE A 390 -12.72 -5.38 0.97
N ARG A 391 -12.34 -4.08 1.01
CA ARG A 391 -13.19 -2.98 0.55
C ARG A 391 -12.55 -2.14 -0.57
N GLY A 392 -11.23 -2.03 -0.61
CA GLY A 392 -10.49 -1.18 -1.55
C GLY A 392 -10.29 -1.84 -2.91
N TYR A 393 -11.34 -1.98 -3.71
CA TYR A 393 -11.26 -2.64 -5.01
C TYR A 393 -10.49 -1.83 -6.06
N ASN A 394 -10.33 -0.49 -5.89
CA ASN A 394 -9.46 0.33 -6.75
C ASN A 394 -7.99 -0.15 -6.73
N ARG A 395 -7.58 -0.88 -5.68
CA ARG A 395 -6.24 -1.45 -5.49
C ARG A 395 -5.90 -2.56 -6.48
N ILE A 396 -6.83 -2.93 -7.36
CA ILE A 396 -6.60 -3.83 -8.51
C ILE A 396 -5.87 -3.14 -9.68
N SER A 397 -5.77 -1.81 -9.67
CA SER A 397 -5.19 -1.00 -10.76
C SER A 397 -3.81 -1.46 -11.23
N PRO A 398 -2.85 -1.87 -10.36
CA PRO A 398 -1.55 -2.38 -10.79
C PRO A 398 -1.64 -3.62 -11.69
N TYR A 399 -2.63 -4.49 -11.47
CA TYR A 399 -2.87 -5.66 -12.34
C TYR A 399 -3.32 -5.21 -13.72
N ILE A 400 -4.27 -4.26 -13.79
CA ILE A 400 -4.76 -3.70 -15.07
C ILE A 400 -3.62 -3.01 -15.81
N ALA A 401 -2.78 -2.23 -15.09
CA ALA A 401 -1.61 -1.61 -15.65
C ALA A 401 -0.63 -2.64 -16.22
N PHE A 402 -0.34 -3.71 -15.48
CA PHE A 402 0.57 -4.75 -15.95
C PHE A 402 0.00 -5.54 -17.12
N PHE A 403 -1.31 -5.88 -17.13
CA PHE A 403 -1.97 -6.51 -18.28
C PHE A 403 -1.83 -5.64 -19.53
N ALA A 404 -2.07 -4.34 -19.41
CA ALA A 404 -2.02 -3.39 -20.50
C ALA A 404 -0.59 -3.23 -21.05
N LEU A 405 0.40 -3.02 -20.19
CA LEU A 405 1.81 -2.89 -20.56
C LEU A 405 2.33 -4.18 -21.23
N LEU A 406 1.95 -5.35 -20.67
CA LEU A 406 2.32 -6.64 -21.23
C LEU A 406 1.71 -6.86 -22.62
N ALA A 407 0.46 -6.46 -22.83
CA ALA A 407 -0.20 -6.55 -24.13
C ALA A 407 0.52 -5.70 -25.19
N VAL A 408 0.87 -4.45 -24.88
CA VAL A 408 1.66 -3.58 -25.76
C VAL A 408 3.04 -4.19 -26.02
N GLY A 409 3.72 -4.65 -24.97
CA GLY A 409 5.03 -5.28 -25.09
C GLY A 409 5.04 -6.50 -26.01
N LEU A 410 4.09 -7.41 -25.84
CA LEU A 410 3.93 -8.59 -26.67
C LEU A 410 3.61 -8.23 -28.13
N ALA A 411 2.75 -7.22 -28.35
CA ALA A 411 2.41 -6.75 -29.70
C ALA A 411 3.65 -6.13 -30.40
N LEU A 412 4.39 -5.28 -29.71
CA LEU A 412 5.63 -4.69 -30.22
C LEU A 412 6.70 -5.75 -30.52
N GLU A 413 6.90 -6.72 -29.62
CA GLU A 413 7.86 -7.81 -29.83
C GLU A 413 7.53 -8.61 -31.10
N LYS A 414 6.24 -8.94 -31.32
CA LYS A 414 5.78 -9.62 -32.54
C LYS A 414 6.10 -8.80 -33.78
N GLN A 415 5.78 -7.51 -33.80
CA GLN A 415 6.03 -6.65 -34.94
C GLN A 415 7.53 -6.49 -35.22
N LEU A 416 8.33 -6.27 -34.17
CA LEU A 416 9.78 -6.18 -34.27
C LEU A 416 10.45 -7.48 -34.75
N THR A 417 9.80 -8.61 -34.56
CA THR A 417 10.25 -9.90 -35.07
C THR A 417 9.82 -10.10 -36.53
N ARG A 418 8.64 -9.59 -36.91
CA ARG A 418 8.09 -9.68 -38.28
C ARG A 418 8.83 -8.81 -39.27
N TYR A 419 9.19 -7.57 -38.88
CA TYR A 419 9.88 -6.63 -39.75
C TYR A 419 11.41 -6.81 -39.71
N THR A 420 12.08 -6.45 -40.82
CA THR A 420 13.53 -6.50 -40.98
C THR A 420 14.06 -5.17 -41.54
N GLY A 421 15.37 -4.97 -41.55
CA GLY A 421 16.04 -3.83 -42.16
C GLY A 421 15.58 -2.46 -41.64
N ARG A 422 15.29 -1.53 -42.53
CA ARG A 422 14.91 -0.14 -42.21
C ARG A 422 13.58 -0.06 -41.44
N SER A 423 12.58 -0.85 -41.83
CA SER A 423 11.26 -0.86 -41.16
C SER A 423 11.34 -1.29 -39.70
N ARG A 424 12.19 -2.28 -39.39
CA ARG A 424 12.43 -2.68 -38.00
C ARG A 424 13.12 -1.60 -37.18
N LYS A 425 14.10 -0.89 -37.78
CA LYS A 425 14.79 0.22 -37.10
C LYS A 425 13.83 1.38 -36.83
N ALA A 426 12.99 1.73 -37.82
CA ALA A 426 11.98 2.77 -37.67
C ALA A 426 10.97 2.41 -36.56
N LEU A 427 10.46 1.18 -36.57
CA LEU A 427 9.54 0.71 -35.53
C LEU A 427 10.20 0.72 -34.13
N ALA A 428 11.47 0.32 -34.02
CA ALA A 428 12.21 0.37 -32.76
C ALA A 428 12.38 1.82 -32.28
N ALA A 429 12.70 2.76 -33.16
CA ALA A 429 12.80 4.17 -32.82
C ALA A 429 11.46 4.75 -32.33
N VAL A 430 10.36 4.43 -33.01
CA VAL A 430 9.00 4.83 -32.57
C VAL A 430 8.67 4.22 -31.22
N ALA A 431 8.98 2.96 -30.99
CA ALA A 431 8.72 2.29 -29.70
C ALA A 431 9.55 2.90 -28.56
N ILE A 432 10.81 3.26 -28.80
CA ILE A 432 11.66 3.94 -27.82
C ILE A 432 11.09 5.32 -27.49
N LEU A 433 10.69 6.09 -28.51
CA LEU A 433 10.09 7.41 -28.32
C LEU A 433 8.78 7.31 -27.51
N LEU A 434 7.94 6.35 -27.86
CA LEU A 434 6.64 6.12 -27.21
C LEU A 434 6.81 5.71 -25.75
N LEU A 435 7.76 4.81 -25.45
CA LEU A 435 8.10 4.43 -24.08
C LEU A 435 8.71 5.59 -23.30
N GLY A 436 9.60 6.38 -23.91
CA GLY A 436 10.21 7.54 -23.28
C GLY A 436 9.19 8.63 -22.96
N CYS A 437 8.33 8.97 -23.92
CA CYS A 437 7.25 9.95 -23.70
C CYS A 437 6.21 9.43 -22.71
N GLY A 438 5.83 8.15 -22.81
CA GLY A 438 4.88 7.52 -21.90
C GLY A 438 5.43 7.41 -20.47
N TYR A 439 6.73 7.17 -20.33
CA TYR A 439 7.39 7.20 -19.03
C TYR A 439 7.39 8.61 -18.43
N TRP A 440 7.81 9.59 -19.22
CA TRP A 440 7.89 10.98 -18.78
C TRP A 440 6.53 11.54 -18.35
N GLU A 441 5.46 11.25 -19.08
CA GLU A 441 4.12 11.77 -18.78
C GLU A 441 3.51 11.18 -17.51
N GLN A 442 3.96 10.00 -17.12
CA GLN A 442 3.56 9.34 -15.88
C GLN A 442 4.28 9.88 -14.64
N GLN A 443 5.33 10.70 -14.83
CA GLN A 443 6.04 11.24 -13.67
C GLN A 443 5.25 12.38 -13.08
N GLY A 444 4.79 12.17 -11.85
CA GLY A 444 4.04 13.14 -11.08
C GLY A 444 4.97 14.13 -10.38
N PHE A 445 4.38 15.25 -10.00
CA PHE A 445 5.05 16.26 -9.20
C PHE A 445 4.72 16.09 -7.72
N PHE A 446 4.56 14.85 -7.26
CA PHE A 446 4.41 14.59 -5.85
C PHE A 446 5.75 14.87 -5.17
N ARG A 447 5.84 16.03 -4.52
CA ARG A 447 7.01 16.46 -3.79
C ARG A 447 6.64 16.55 -2.33
N PRO A 448 7.32 15.81 -1.46
CA PRO A 448 7.14 16.03 -0.03
C PRO A 448 7.48 17.47 0.33
N GLU A 449 6.69 18.07 1.20
CA GLU A 449 6.96 19.42 1.73
C GLU A 449 8.02 19.32 2.83
N TYR A 450 9.25 18.95 2.46
CA TYR A 450 10.34 18.61 3.38
C TYR A 450 10.52 19.62 4.53
N GLU A 451 10.53 20.91 4.22
CA GLU A 451 10.70 21.96 5.23
C GLU A 451 9.59 21.92 6.28
N LYS A 452 8.34 21.85 5.85
CA LYS A 452 7.20 21.77 6.80
C LYS A 452 7.21 20.48 7.61
N ILE A 453 7.62 19.37 6.99
CA ILE A 453 7.70 18.07 7.65
C ILE A 453 8.83 18.10 8.69
N GLN A 454 9.99 18.64 8.33
CA GLN A 454 11.14 18.80 9.24
C GLN A 454 10.80 19.72 10.41
N ASP A 455 10.22 20.88 10.14
CA ASP A 455 9.80 21.82 11.19
C ASP A 455 8.83 21.15 12.17
N LYS A 456 7.84 20.43 11.65
CA LYS A 456 6.86 19.72 12.48
C LYS A 456 7.51 18.60 13.29
N TRP A 457 8.37 17.79 12.68
CA TRP A 457 9.08 16.69 13.34
C TRP A 457 9.92 17.18 14.51
N TYR A 458 10.76 18.19 14.28
CA TYR A 458 11.63 18.73 15.32
C TYR A 458 10.89 19.53 16.40
N GLN A 459 9.77 20.18 16.06
CA GLN A 459 8.90 20.81 17.06
C GLN A 459 8.25 19.77 17.98
N ASP A 460 7.77 18.65 17.43
CA ASP A 460 7.22 17.54 18.21
C ASP A 460 8.29 16.91 19.11
N GLU A 461 9.49 16.69 18.57
CA GLU A 461 10.62 16.17 19.35
C GLU A 461 11.02 17.11 20.50
N ALA A 462 11.17 18.40 20.23
CA ALA A 462 11.51 19.39 21.26
C ALA A 462 10.45 19.46 22.36
N PHE A 463 9.17 19.51 21.98
CA PHE A 463 8.04 19.48 22.90
C PHE A 463 8.05 18.24 23.80
N MET A 464 8.21 17.05 23.18
CA MET A 464 8.20 15.80 23.96
C MET A 464 9.40 15.65 24.87
N ASN A 465 10.57 16.19 24.51
CA ASN A 465 11.73 16.23 25.38
C ASN A 465 11.47 17.12 26.64
N GLU A 466 10.78 18.26 26.49
CA GLU A 466 10.37 19.11 27.63
C GLU A 466 9.33 18.40 28.51
N VAL A 467 8.33 17.77 27.90
CA VAL A 467 7.30 17.00 28.61
C VAL A 467 7.94 15.85 29.40
N GLU A 468 8.85 15.11 28.80
CA GLU A 468 9.54 13.97 29.43
C GLU A 468 10.38 14.42 30.62
N ALA A 469 11.08 15.56 30.49
CA ALA A 469 11.84 16.16 31.58
C ALA A 469 10.97 16.64 32.76
N ALA A 470 9.77 17.15 32.45
CA ALA A 470 8.83 17.64 33.46
C ALA A 470 8.02 16.52 34.14
N ALA A 471 7.55 15.56 33.37
CA ALA A 471 6.70 14.48 33.86
C ALA A 471 7.46 13.37 34.59
N GLY A 472 8.74 13.18 34.24
CA GLY A 472 9.61 12.12 34.76
C GLY A 472 9.44 10.76 34.04
N ASP A 473 10.42 9.89 34.25
CA ASP A 473 10.49 8.59 33.62
C ASP A 473 9.28 7.69 33.93
N GLY A 474 8.68 7.13 32.90
CA GLY A 474 7.56 6.20 33.01
C GLY A 474 6.23 6.85 33.39
N ALA A 475 6.16 8.18 33.40
CA ALA A 475 4.94 8.94 33.65
C ALA A 475 3.81 8.55 32.70
N MET A 476 2.57 8.46 33.20
CA MET A 476 1.39 8.10 32.43
C MET A 476 0.59 9.35 32.03
N LEU A 477 0.39 9.54 30.73
CA LEU A 477 -0.31 10.69 30.18
C LEU A 477 -1.66 10.28 29.61
N PHE A 478 -2.71 10.98 30.03
CA PHE A 478 -4.01 10.87 29.40
C PHE A 478 -4.05 11.67 28.10
N THR A 479 -4.39 11.03 27.01
CA THR A 479 -4.32 11.64 25.68
C THR A 479 -5.67 12.23 25.28
N LEU A 480 -5.74 13.49 24.90
CA LEU A 480 -6.96 14.15 24.40
C LEU A 480 -6.73 14.81 23.04
N PRO A 481 -7.80 14.87 22.20
CA PRO A 481 -9.14 14.29 22.40
C PRO A 481 -9.13 12.76 22.27
N TYR A 482 -10.23 12.12 22.66
CA TYR A 482 -10.40 10.70 22.35
C TYR A 482 -10.40 10.47 20.84
N MET A 483 -9.56 9.58 20.40
CA MET A 483 -9.58 9.04 19.04
C MET A 483 -9.47 7.53 19.09
N LYS A 484 -10.37 6.89 18.35
CA LYS A 484 -10.32 5.45 18.17
C LYS A 484 -9.04 5.06 17.43
N ASN A 485 -8.28 4.12 17.93
CA ASN A 485 -7.14 3.60 17.20
C ASN A 485 -7.63 2.66 16.10
N PHE A 486 -7.18 2.91 14.87
CA PHE A 486 -7.68 2.46 13.57
C PHE A 486 -9.07 3.00 13.18
N GLU A 487 -9.11 3.63 12.01
CA GLU A 487 -10.32 4.09 11.32
C GLU A 487 -11.22 5.01 12.15
N ASN A 488 -10.62 5.99 12.82
CA ASN A 488 -11.38 7.07 13.47
C ASN A 488 -12.01 8.00 12.42
N GLY A 489 -11.31 8.22 11.31
CA GLY A 489 -11.59 9.27 10.37
C GLY A 489 -11.07 10.63 10.82
N SER A 490 -11.49 11.71 10.16
CA SER A 490 -11.11 13.07 10.54
C SER A 490 -11.86 13.52 11.80
N LEU A 491 -11.13 14.21 12.70
CA LEU A 491 -11.68 14.92 13.83
C LEU A 491 -11.13 16.36 13.78
N ASN A 492 -11.94 17.31 13.32
CA ASN A 492 -11.52 18.67 13.00
C ASN A 492 -10.26 18.67 12.08
N ASN A 493 -9.13 19.16 12.53
CA ASN A 493 -7.87 19.19 11.77
C ASN A 493 -6.99 17.94 11.95
N MET A 494 -7.45 16.96 12.74
CA MET A 494 -6.74 15.70 12.97
C MET A 494 -7.25 14.60 12.05
N TRP A 495 -6.36 13.68 11.69
CA TRP A 495 -6.65 12.44 10.98
C TRP A 495 -6.27 11.23 11.83
N ASP A 496 -6.68 10.05 11.39
CA ASP A 496 -6.21 8.79 11.93
C ASP A 496 -4.72 8.87 12.28
N TYR A 497 -4.34 8.33 13.41
CA TYR A 497 -2.97 8.23 13.92
C TYR A 497 -2.28 9.54 14.34
N THR A 498 -2.90 10.72 14.24
CA THR A 498 -2.26 12.00 14.63
C THR A 498 -1.75 11.96 16.08
N LEU A 499 -2.47 11.32 16.99
CA LEU A 499 -2.07 11.19 18.39
C LEU A 499 -0.82 10.32 18.64
N LEU A 500 -0.33 9.59 17.61
CA LEU A 500 0.96 8.90 17.70
C LEU A 500 2.16 9.87 17.71
N ARG A 501 1.99 11.14 17.34
CA ARG A 501 3.08 12.12 17.30
C ARG A 501 3.81 12.22 18.65
N GLY A 502 3.08 12.31 19.76
CA GLY A 502 3.69 12.30 21.09
C GLY A 502 4.48 11.00 21.39
N PRO A 503 3.83 9.83 21.35
CA PRO A 503 4.52 8.55 21.55
C PRO A 503 5.74 8.30 20.68
N LEU A 504 5.76 8.77 19.42
CA LEU A 504 6.88 8.59 18.48
C LEU A 504 8.17 9.29 18.92
N HIS A 505 8.05 10.40 19.69
CA HIS A 505 9.17 11.19 20.16
C HIS A 505 9.49 10.99 21.65
N SER A 506 8.72 10.14 22.34
CA SER A 506 8.96 9.79 23.74
C SER A 506 9.76 8.51 23.88
N LYS A 507 10.64 8.46 24.87
CA LYS A 507 11.45 7.28 25.23
C LYS A 507 10.85 6.49 26.40
N THR A 508 10.24 7.18 27.36
CA THR A 508 9.84 6.57 28.63
C THR A 508 8.37 6.77 29.00
N LEU A 509 7.70 7.78 28.40
CA LEU A 509 6.32 8.10 28.73
C LEU A 509 5.33 7.05 28.24
N LYS A 510 4.20 6.99 28.92
CA LYS A 510 3.11 6.05 28.68
C LYS A 510 1.84 6.81 28.33
N PHE A 511 1.16 6.41 27.27
CA PHE A 511 0.01 7.12 26.72
C PHE A 511 -1.24 6.24 26.73
N THR A 512 -2.38 6.86 27.00
CA THR A 512 -3.68 6.18 26.94
C THR A 512 -4.04 5.76 25.51
N TYR A 513 -3.70 6.60 24.53
CA TYR A 513 -3.92 6.30 23.12
C TYR A 513 -3.22 5.02 22.66
N GLY A 514 -3.76 4.39 21.63
CA GLY A 514 -3.15 3.22 21.00
C GLY A 514 -3.72 1.88 21.48
N ALA A 515 -4.75 1.88 22.32
CA ALA A 515 -5.50 0.68 22.68
C ALA A 515 -6.34 0.13 21.50
N GLY A 516 -6.58 -1.17 21.52
CA GLY A 516 -7.49 -1.81 20.55
C GLY A 516 -8.94 -1.41 20.80
N TYR A 517 -9.69 -1.12 19.74
CA TYR A 517 -11.10 -0.76 19.84
C TYR A 517 -11.92 -1.82 20.59
N GLY A 518 -12.75 -1.38 21.54
CA GLY A 518 -13.61 -2.22 22.38
C GLY A 518 -12.88 -3.00 23.47
N THR A 519 -11.58 -2.80 23.65
CA THR A 519 -10.84 -3.32 24.82
C THR A 519 -11.19 -2.53 26.08
N LYS A 520 -10.80 -3.04 27.25
CA LYS A 520 -11.05 -2.37 28.53
C LYS A 520 -10.44 -0.96 28.55
N ASN A 521 -9.22 -0.80 28.02
CA ASN A 521 -8.56 0.49 27.95
C ASN A 521 -9.28 1.47 27.01
N ASP A 522 -9.73 1.01 25.86
CA ASP A 522 -10.45 1.85 24.90
C ASP A 522 -11.80 2.32 25.46
N LEU A 523 -12.54 1.43 26.13
CA LEU A 523 -13.81 1.77 26.79
C LEU A 523 -13.61 2.79 27.90
N TRP A 524 -12.65 2.56 28.79
CA TRP A 524 -12.32 3.49 29.87
C TRP A 524 -11.83 4.82 29.33
N TYR A 525 -10.96 4.83 28.34
CA TYR A 525 -10.44 6.04 27.70
C TYR A 525 -11.57 6.89 27.12
N ARG A 526 -12.50 6.27 26.40
CA ARG A 526 -13.66 6.95 25.82
C ARG A 526 -14.58 7.52 26.91
N GLU A 527 -14.99 6.68 27.88
CA GLU A 527 -15.89 7.09 28.96
C GLU A 527 -15.27 8.20 29.80
N THR A 528 -13.97 8.12 30.12
CA THR A 528 -13.27 9.16 30.86
C THR A 528 -13.14 10.47 30.07
N SER A 529 -12.95 10.41 28.76
CA SER A 529 -12.85 11.61 27.91
C SER A 529 -14.17 12.38 27.76
N GLU A 530 -15.30 11.75 28.08
CA GLU A 530 -16.65 12.36 28.07
C GLU A 530 -17.05 12.99 29.42
N LEU A 531 -16.22 12.83 30.48
CA LEU A 531 -16.48 13.44 31.78
C LEU A 531 -16.23 14.95 31.77
N GLU A 532 -16.92 15.65 32.66
CA GLU A 532 -16.58 17.05 32.97
C GLU A 532 -15.14 17.13 33.52
N PRO A 533 -14.41 18.25 33.28
CA PRO A 533 -12.97 18.34 33.59
C PRO A 533 -12.61 17.95 35.03
N ASP A 534 -13.35 18.39 36.04
CA ASP A 534 -13.08 18.04 37.45
C ASP A 534 -13.24 16.54 37.72
N ALA A 535 -14.30 15.94 37.20
CA ALA A 535 -14.55 14.50 37.34
C ALA A 535 -13.53 13.68 36.56
N MET A 536 -13.12 14.14 35.39
CA MET A 536 -12.05 13.55 34.60
C MET A 536 -10.75 13.53 35.36
N VAL A 537 -10.28 14.67 35.88
CA VAL A 537 -9.04 14.78 36.62
C VAL A 537 -9.06 13.90 37.88
N ALA A 538 -10.18 13.84 38.59
CA ALA A 538 -10.33 12.95 39.75
C ALA A 538 -10.15 11.48 39.35
N GLU A 539 -10.77 11.04 38.23
CA GLU A 539 -10.59 9.67 37.71
C GLU A 539 -9.13 9.43 37.28
N LEU A 540 -8.50 10.37 36.57
CA LEU A 540 -7.11 10.25 36.14
C LEU A 540 -6.15 10.03 37.30
N ARG A 541 -6.34 10.77 38.43
CA ARG A 541 -5.54 10.60 39.63
C ARG A 541 -5.72 9.21 40.23
N THR A 542 -6.94 8.66 40.23
CA THR A 542 -7.19 7.28 40.73
C THR A 542 -6.45 6.22 39.94
N GLN A 543 -6.23 6.45 38.65
CA GLN A 543 -5.47 5.55 37.77
C GLN A 543 -3.95 5.82 37.78
N GLY A 544 -3.50 6.79 38.55
CA GLY A 544 -2.08 7.15 38.65
C GLY A 544 -1.54 7.88 37.43
N MET A 545 -2.41 8.58 36.68
CA MET A 545 -1.99 9.49 35.62
C MET A 545 -1.30 10.70 36.18
N THR A 546 -0.25 11.18 35.53
CA THR A 546 0.59 12.31 35.99
C THR A 546 0.36 13.58 35.18
N GLY A 547 -0.30 13.49 34.03
CA GLY A 547 -0.58 14.64 33.19
C GLY A 547 -1.51 14.31 32.04
N ILE A 548 -1.90 15.35 31.33
CA ILE A 548 -2.73 15.28 30.11
C ILE A 548 -1.89 15.72 28.91
N TYR A 549 -1.83 14.90 27.90
CA TYR A 549 -1.34 15.23 26.55
C TYR A 549 -2.53 15.67 25.71
N LEU A 550 -2.61 16.94 25.37
CA LEU A 550 -3.72 17.56 24.67
C LEU A 550 -3.29 18.01 23.27
N ASP A 551 -3.99 17.55 22.23
CA ASP A 551 -3.83 18.06 20.85
C ASP A 551 -5.05 18.94 20.51
N LEU A 552 -4.84 20.25 20.45
CA LEU A 552 -5.89 21.25 20.19
C LEU A 552 -6.41 21.21 18.75
N ASP A 553 -5.69 20.61 17.80
CA ASP A 553 -6.16 20.38 16.43
C ASP A 553 -7.42 19.50 16.40
N GLY A 554 -7.69 18.73 17.44
CA GLY A 554 -8.88 17.93 17.59
C GLY A 554 -10.12 18.69 18.05
N TYR A 555 -9.98 19.96 18.38
CA TYR A 555 -11.08 20.84 18.81
C TYR A 555 -11.36 21.92 17.77
N PRO A 556 -12.63 22.38 17.64
CA PRO A 556 -12.92 23.55 16.83
C PRO A 556 -12.12 24.77 17.34
N GLU A 557 -11.65 25.63 16.45
CA GLU A 557 -10.80 26.78 16.79
C GLU A 557 -11.41 27.65 17.90
N TYR A 558 -12.73 27.83 17.91
CA TYR A 558 -13.44 28.63 18.91
C TYR A 558 -13.55 27.96 20.29
N GLU A 559 -13.28 26.64 20.40
CA GLU A 559 -13.32 25.87 21.65
C GLU A 559 -11.93 25.63 22.22
N GLN A 560 -10.87 25.75 21.45
CA GLN A 560 -9.49 25.37 21.87
C GLN A 560 -9.05 26.04 23.17
N GLN A 561 -9.25 27.35 23.27
CA GLN A 561 -8.82 28.10 24.46
C GLN A 561 -9.67 27.78 25.71
N SER A 562 -10.97 27.57 25.52
CA SER A 562 -11.86 27.22 26.64
C SER A 562 -11.62 25.79 27.13
N ALA A 563 -11.34 24.85 26.23
CA ALA A 563 -10.99 23.49 26.61
C ALA A 563 -9.67 23.43 27.38
N LEU A 564 -8.64 24.15 26.90
CA LEU A 564 -7.35 24.25 27.59
C LEU A 564 -7.51 24.85 28.96
N ALA A 565 -8.24 25.99 29.08
CA ALA A 565 -8.43 26.68 30.39
C ALA A 565 -9.18 25.80 31.40
N ALA A 566 -10.27 25.12 30.96
CA ALA A 566 -11.07 24.25 31.82
C ALA A 566 -10.24 23.06 32.37
N LEU A 567 -9.43 22.44 31.50
CA LEU A 567 -8.56 21.33 31.91
C LEU A 567 -7.44 21.78 32.83
N THR A 568 -6.86 22.96 32.60
CA THR A 568 -5.80 23.54 33.43
C THR A 568 -6.34 23.87 34.82
N GLU A 569 -7.53 24.49 34.92
CA GLU A 569 -8.21 24.79 36.18
C GLU A 569 -8.52 23.51 36.97
N ALA A 570 -9.12 22.50 36.30
CA ALA A 570 -9.43 21.21 36.92
C ALA A 570 -8.18 20.45 37.39
N ALA A 571 -7.07 20.56 36.66
CA ALA A 571 -5.80 19.96 37.05
C ALA A 571 -5.17 20.62 38.30
N GLY A 572 -5.63 21.84 38.66
CA GLY A 572 -5.10 22.59 39.79
C GLY A 572 -3.73 23.20 39.51
N CYS A 573 -3.41 23.49 38.26
CA CYS A 573 -2.16 24.13 37.86
C CYS A 573 -2.42 25.50 37.23
N GLY A 574 -1.39 26.36 37.22
CA GLY A 574 -1.46 27.66 36.53
C GLY A 574 -1.20 27.55 35.04
N PRO A 575 -1.57 28.58 34.26
CA PRO A 575 -1.23 28.60 32.82
C PRO A 575 0.28 28.52 32.55
N GLU A 576 1.12 28.96 33.52
CA GLU A 576 2.57 28.92 33.47
C GLU A 576 3.15 27.50 33.62
N ASP A 577 2.37 26.58 34.18
CA ASP A 577 2.78 25.18 34.37
C ASP A 577 2.55 24.33 33.14
N VAL A 578 1.75 24.86 32.17
CA VAL A 578 1.41 24.17 30.92
C VAL A 578 2.57 24.30 29.94
N ILE A 579 3.07 23.16 29.45
CA ILE A 579 4.09 23.14 28.42
C ILE A 579 3.39 23.14 27.04
N HIS A 580 3.83 24.05 26.15
CA HIS A 580 3.28 24.20 24.80
C HIS A 580 4.31 23.83 23.76
N SER A 581 3.87 23.17 22.68
CA SER A 581 4.70 23.01 21.48
C SER A 581 4.96 24.36 20.81
N GLY A 582 5.96 24.43 19.94
CA GLY A 582 6.28 25.64 19.18
C GLY A 582 5.10 26.19 18.33
N SER A 583 4.15 25.35 17.94
CA SER A 583 2.90 25.75 17.28
C SER A 583 1.81 26.21 18.26
N GLY A 584 1.95 25.92 19.55
CA GLY A 584 0.93 26.14 20.58
C GLY A 584 -0.27 25.15 20.52
N LEU A 585 -0.24 24.18 19.62
CA LEU A 585 -1.35 23.25 19.41
C LEU A 585 -1.23 21.98 20.27
N LEU A 586 -0.01 21.52 20.57
CA LEU A 586 0.21 20.45 21.52
C LEU A 586 0.47 21.04 22.89
N CYS A 587 -0.21 20.53 23.90
CA CYS A 587 -0.11 20.99 25.26
C CYS A 587 0.10 19.80 26.22
N TYR A 588 0.95 19.99 27.22
CA TYR A 588 1.05 19.10 28.38
C TYR A 588 0.57 19.85 29.63
N ILE A 589 -0.42 19.28 30.31
CA ILE A 589 -1.00 19.82 31.53
C ILE A 589 -0.62 18.86 32.67
N PRO A 590 0.24 19.27 33.62
CA PRO A 590 0.59 18.42 34.76
C PRO A 590 -0.60 18.27 35.71
N LEU A 591 -0.81 17.07 36.25
CA LEU A 591 -1.78 16.86 37.32
C LEU A 591 -1.06 17.11 38.63
N GLY A 592 -1.36 18.22 39.30
CA GLY A 592 -0.81 18.55 40.59
C GLY A 592 -0.95 17.40 41.59
N GLN A 593 0.10 17.17 42.40
CA GLN A 593 0.00 16.24 43.53
C GLN A 593 -0.86 16.92 44.60
N GLU A 594 -1.92 16.27 45.09
CA GLU A 594 -2.61 16.68 46.29
C GLU A 594 -1.75 16.48 47.54
#